data_c23edf5f636a519354bfee2a4dfdbbad
#
_entry.id   c23edf5f636a519354bfee2a4dfdbbad
#
_cell.length_a   1.000
_cell.length_b   1.000
_cell.length_c   1.000
_cell.angle_alpha   90.00
_cell.angle_beta   90.00
_cell.angle_gamma   90.00
#
_symmetry.space_group_name_H-M   'P 1'
#
loop_
_entity.id
_entity.type
_entity.pdbx_description
1 polymer ?
#
loop_
_entity_poly.entity_id
_entity_poly.type
_entity_poly.pdbx_seq_one_letter_code
_entity_poly.pdbx_strand_id
1 'polypeptide(L)'
;MPEILTVRTRTLEIADEAHGSARAKAVILLHVIPDDGRSYDGVAPPLASAGYRVLVPYLRGYGPTRFLDPSEPRMAQQAAIGQDLLDFMDALGVRAAGLAGYDWGGRAAGITAILVPERVLGLVTIGGYNVQNTVTPAP
;
A
#
# COMPACT_ATOMS: atom_id res chain seq x y z
N MET A 1 -13.53 -0.27 16.16
CA MET A 1 -13.57 -0.57 14.71
C MET A 1 -12.75 0.48 14.00
N PRO A 2 -11.95 0.11 13.01
CA PRO A 2 -11.27 1.09 12.21
C PRO A 2 -12.28 1.94 11.42
N GLU A 3 -11.93 3.18 11.18
CA GLU A 3 -12.69 4.05 10.30
C GLU A 3 -12.32 3.70 8.86
N ILE A 4 -13.31 3.39 8.02
CA ILE A 4 -13.09 3.18 6.60
C ILE A 4 -13.23 4.53 5.91
N LEU A 5 -12.14 5.03 5.40
CA LEU A 5 -12.06 6.26 4.63
C LEU A 5 -11.96 5.94 3.16
N THR A 6 -12.26 6.91 2.33
CA THR A 6 -12.09 6.79 0.88
C THR A 6 -11.36 8.00 0.37
N VAL A 7 -10.35 7.77 -0.46
CA VAL A 7 -9.58 8.83 -1.09
C VAL A 7 -9.54 8.66 -2.60
N ARG A 8 -9.67 9.77 -3.30
CA ARG A 8 -9.66 9.81 -4.77
C ARG A 8 -8.26 10.10 -5.28
N THR A 9 -7.79 9.22 -6.17
CA THR A 9 -6.55 9.40 -6.93
C THR A 9 -6.85 9.72 -8.40
N ARG A 10 -5.87 9.65 -9.28
CA ARG A 10 -6.09 9.85 -10.72
C ARG A 10 -6.93 8.74 -11.35
N THR A 11 -6.78 7.51 -10.89
CA THR A 11 -7.38 6.32 -11.52
C THR A 11 -8.33 5.56 -10.62
N LEU A 12 -8.16 5.71 -9.31
CA LEU A 12 -8.88 4.92 -8.31
C LEU A 12 -9.58 5.80 -7.28
N GLU A 13 -10.66 5.26 -6.76
CA GLU A 13 -11.17 5.60 -5.45
C GLU A 13 -10.73 4.50 -4.50
N ILE A 14 -9.75 4.81 -3.64
CA ILE A 14 -9.12 3.84 -2.75
C ILE A 14 -9.79 3.89 -1.39
N ALA A 15 -10.30 2.74 -0.95
CA ALA A 15 -10.76 2.57 0.41
C ALA A 15 -9.57 2.25 1.32
N ASP A 16 -9.58 2.77 2.52
CA ASP A 16 -8.51 2.69 3.49
C ASP A 16 -9.06 2.53 4.90
N GLU A 17 -8.44 1.69 5.68
CA GLU A 17 -8.70 1.59 7.11
C GLU A 17 -7.64 2.39 7.86
N ALA A 18 -8.06 3.46 8.51
CA ALA A 18 -7.18 4.34 9.25
C ALA A 18 -7.24 4.07 10.75
N HIS A 19 -6.06 4.00 11.38
CA HIS A 19 -5.90 3.86 12.81
C HIS A 19 -4.92 4.90 13.34
N GLY A 20 -5.11 5.33 14.56
CA GLY A 20 -4.23 6.28 15.23
C GLY A 20 -4.44 7.73 14.80
N SER A 21 -3.58 8.62 15.26
CA SER A 21 -3.69 10.06 15.01
C SER A 21 -3.26 10.41 13.58
N ALA A 22 -4.06 11.22 12.88
CA ALA A 22 -3.72 11.72 11.54
C ALA A 22 -2.43 12.57 11.50
N ARG A 23 -1.97 13.08 12.64
CA ARG A 23 -0.75 13.89 12.76
C ARG A 23 0.50 13.07 13.05
N ALA A 24 0.35 11.78 13.36
CA ALA A 24 1.45 10.91 13.66
C ALA A 24 2.20 10.47 12.39
N LYS A 25 3.41 9.93 12.58
CA LYS A 25 4.18 9.32 11.48
C LYS A 25 3.38 8.19 10.86
N ALA A 26 3.28 8.20 9.54
CA ALA A 26 2.49 7.21 8.81
C ALA A 26 3.25 5.89 8.63
N VAL A 27 2.51 4.80 8.80
CA VAL A 27 2.90 3.44 8.40
C VAL A 27 1.79 2.91 7.49
N ILE A 28 2.13 2.41 6.32
CA ILE A 28 1.20 1.86 5.34
C ILE A 28 1.41 0.36 5.26
N LEU A 29 0.32 -0.39 5.44
CA LEU A 29 0.30 -1.85 5.44
C LEU A 29 -0.41 -2.35 4.19
N LEU A 30 0.30 -3.10 3.35
CA LEU A 30 -0.17 -3.53 2.02
C LEU A 30 -0.42 -5.03 2.00
N HIS A 31 -1.66 -5.41 1.77
CA HIS A 31 -2.10 -6.81 1.74
C HIS A 31 -1.73 -7.53 0.44
N VAL A 32 -2.02 -8.82 0.38
CA VAL A 32 -1.75 -9.71 -0.75
C VAL A 32 -3.06 -10.27 -1.33
N ILE A 33 -2.97 -10.85 -2.50
CA ILE A 33 -3.98 -11.70 -3.14
C ILE A 33 -3.88 -13.13 -2.53
N PRO A 34 -4.98 -13.75 -2.05
CA PRO A 34 -6.39 -13.33 -2.12
C PRO A 34 -6.89 -12.58 -0.87
N ASP A 35 -6.01 -12.23 0.04
CA ASP A 35 -6.37 -11.57 1.28
C ASP A 35 -6.73 -10.09 1.06
N ASP A 36 -7.16 -9.42 2.13
CA ASP A 36 -7.46 -7.99 2.13
C ASP A 36 -6.94 -7.33 3.42
N GLY A 37 -7.43 -6.15 3.73
CA GLY A 37 -7.04 -5.40 4.92
C GLY A 37 -7.19 -6.18 6.23
N ARG A 38 -8.06 -7.19 6.27
CA ARG A 38 -8.25 -8.04 7.47
C ARG A 38 -7.00 -8.77 7.91
N SER A 39 -6.05 -9.00 7.00
CA SER A 39 -4.74 -9.59 7.33
C SER A 39 -3.97 -8.79 8.37
N TYR A 40 -4.28 -7.51 8.50
CA TYR A 40 -3.60 -6.60 9.42
C TYR A 40 -4.39 -6.29 10.70
N ASP A 41 -5.51 -6.97 10.96
CA ASP A 41 -6.34 -6.74 12.16
C ASP A 41 -5.56 -6.92 13.47
N GLY A 42 -4.58 -7.83 13.48
CA GLY A 42 -3.69 -8.04 14.62
C GLY A 42 -2.45 -7.14 14.65
N VAL A 43 -2.18 -6.38 13.61
CA VAL A 43 -0.96 -5.57 13.46
C VAL A 43 -1.24 -4.07 13.58
N ALA A 44 -2.30 -3.60 12.95
CA ALA A 44 -2.61 -2.17 12.90
C ALA A 44 -2.92 -1.56 14.28
N PRO A 45 -3.73 -2.17 15.17
CA PRO A 45 -4.01 -1.60 16.47
C PRO A 45 -2.77 -1.45 17.38
N PRO A 46 -1.88 -2.45 17.51
CA PRO A 46 -0.64 -2.28 18.27
C PRO A 46 0.25 -1.14 17.75
N LEU A 47 0.38 -0.99 16.44
CA LEU A 47 1.15 0.10 15.84
C LEU A 47 0.52 1.47 16.14
N ALA A 48 -0.80 1.57 16.05
CA ALA A 48 -1.52 2.80 16.40
C ALA A 48 -1.33 3.13 17.88
N SER A 49 -1.38 2.13 18.78
CA SER A 49 -1.12 2.30 20.21
C SER A 49 0.32 2.72 20.49
N ALA A 50 1.28 2.35 19.62
CA ALA A 50 2.67 2.80 19.69
C ALA A 50 2.88 4.22 19.15
N GLY A 51 1.82 4.91 18.72
CA GLY A 51 1.85 6.31 18.32
C GLY A 51 2.02 6.54 16.82
N TYR A 52 1.75 5.54 15.99
CA TYR A 52 1.76 5.70 14.53
C TYR A 52 0.36 6.00 13.96
N ARG A 53 0.32 6.70 12.84
CA ARG A 53 -0.83 6.71 11.94
C ARG A 53 -0.72 5.49 11.05
N VAL A 54 -1.62 4.53 11.20
CA VAL A 54 -1.59 3.30 10.41
C VAL A 54 -2.67 3.35 9.34
N LEU A 55 -2.26 3.14 8.10
CA LEU A 55 -3.11 3.17 6.92
C LEU A 55 -3.07 1.78 6.27
N VAL A 56 -4.24 1.22 6.02
CA VAL A 56 -4.41 -0.12 5.43
C VAL A 56 -5.26 0.01 4.17
N PRO A 57 -4.67 0.48 3.04
CA PRO A 57 -5.43 0.64 1.80
C PRO A 57 -5.81 -0.72 1.22
N TYR A 58 -7.01 -0.80 0.66
CA TYR A 58 -7.41 -1.92 -0.19
C TYR A 58 -6.80 -1.74 -1.58
N LEU A 59 -6.02 -2.71 -2.02
CA LEU A 59 -5.39 -2.69 -3.35
C LEU A 59 -6.45 -2.66 -4.46
N ARG A 60 -6.03 -2.26 -5.66
CA ARG A 60 -6.91 -2.26 -6.84
C ARG A 60 -7.60 -3.61 -7.03
N GLY A 61 -8.90 -3.61 -7.22
CA GLY A 61 -9.71 -4.81 -7.38
C GLY A 61 -10.13 -5.50 -6.07
N TYR A 62 -9.82 -4.93 -4.92
CA TYR A 62 -10.15 -5.47 -3.60
C TYR A 62 -11.04 -4.55 -2.78
N GLY A 63 -11.89 -5.17 -1.97
CA GLY A 63 -12.77 -4.46 -1.05
C GLY A 63 -13.56 -3.34 -1.76
N PRO A 64 -13.75 -2.21 -1.10
CA PRO A 64 -14.48 -1.06 -1.68
C PRO A 64 -13.66 -0.25 -2.68
N THR A 65 -12.36 -0.52 -2.88
CA THR A 65 -11.53 0.19 -3.86
C THR A 65 -12.03 -0.08 -5.28
N ARG A 66 -12.18 0.97 -6.07
CA ARG A 66 -12.73 0.87 -7.43
C ARG A 66 -12.04 1.81 -8.40
N PHE A 67 -12.09 1.45 -9.67
CA PHE A 67 -11.64 2.33 -10.75
C PHE A 67 -12.65 3.46 -10.95
N LEU A 68 -12.13 4.67 -11.18
CA LEU A 68 -12.96 5.84 -11.49
C LEU A 68 -13.57 5.73 -12.88
N ASP A 69 -12.79 5.19 -13.82
CA ASP A 69 -13.24 4.92 -15.19
C ASP A 69 -13.41 3.40 -15.37
N PRO A 70 -14.63 2.91 -15.65
CA PRO A 70 -14.88 1.50 -15.91
C PRO A 70 -14.11 0.93 -17.10
N SER A 71 -13.67 1.77 -18.04
CA SER A 71 -12.90 1.37 -19.22
C SER A 71 -11.38 1.29 -18.98
N GLU A 72 -10.91 1.70 -17.81
CA GLU A 72 -9.49 1.63 -17.45
C GLU A 72 -8.99 0.19 -17.54
N PRO A 73 -7.82 -0.06 -18.17
CA PRO A 73 -7.26 -1.40 -18.24
C PRO A 73 -7.02 -2.02 -16.86
N ARG A 74 -7.42 -3.27 -16.71
CA ARG A 74 -7.30 -4.03 -15.45
C ARG A 74 -5.89 -4.61 -15.31
N MET A 75 -4.89 -3.73 -15.21
CA MET A 75 -3.51 -4.14 -14.98
C MET A 75 -3.23 -4.30 -13.48
N ALA A 76 -2.58 -5.40 -13.12
CA ALA A 76 -2.13 -5.67 -11.75
C ALA A 76 -0.60 -5.83 -11.70
N GLN A 77 0.09 -5.20 -12.62
CA GLN A 77 1.55 -5.20 -12.64
C GLN A 77 2.12 -4.49 -11.42
N GLN A 78 3.27 -4.95 -10.97
CA GLN A 78 3.98 -4.41 -9.81
C GLN A 78 4.14 -2.88 -9.87
N ALA A 79 4.52 -2.35 -11.02
CA ALA A 79 4.66 -0.91 -11.24
C ALA A 79 3.32 -0.17 -11.09
N ALA A 80 2.23 -0.75 -11.57
CA ALA A 80 0.90 -0.15 -11.46
C ALA A 80 0.43 -0.07 -10.00
N ILE A 81 0.64 -1.14 -9.23
CA ILE A 81 0.29 -1.17 -7.80
C ILE A 81 1.21 -0.23 -7.00
N GLY A 82 2.48 -0.14 -7.36
CA GLY A 82 3.41 0.84 -6.77
C GLY A 82 2.99 2.29 -7.07
N GLN A 83 2.50 2.56 -8.28
CA GLN A 83 1.97 3.88 -8.63
C GLN A 83 0.70 4.20 -7.83
N ASP A 84 -0.18 3.24 -7.62
CA ASP A 84 -1.36 3.43 -6.76
C ASP A 84 -0.97 3.82 -5.33
N LEU A 85 0.09 3.22 -4.80
CA LEU A 85 0.61 3.56 -3.48
C LEU A 85 1.10 5.00 -3.42
N LEU A 86 1.84 5.45 -4.43
CA LEU A 86 2.30 6.84 -4.51
C LEU A 86 1.13 7.81 -4.66
N ASP A 87 0.18 7.52 -5.54
CA ASP A 87 -1.02 8.33 -5.74
C ASP A 87 -1.86 8.40 -4.45
N PHE A 88 -1.94 7.31 -3.70
CA PHE A 88 -2.61 7.26 -2.39
C PHE A 88 -1.91 8.15 -1.37
N MET A 89 -0.58 8.06 -1.27
CA MET A 89 0.20 8.92 -0.38
C MET A 89 0.02 10.40 -0.74
N ASP A 90 0.06 10.74 -2.02
CA ASP A 90 -0.12 12.11 -2.50
C ASP A 90 -1.52 12.64 -2.17
N ALA A 91 -2.56 11.84 -2.40
CA ALA A 91 -3.93 12.22 -2.12
C ALA A 91 -4.19 12.47 -0.62
N LEU A 92 -3.48 11.77 0.26
CA LEU A 92 -3.55 11.95 1.72
C LEU A 92 -2.57 12.99 2.26
N GLY A 93 -1.72 13.59 1.41
CA GLY A 93 -0.67 14.51 1.85
C GLY A 93 0.43 13.82 2.69
N VAL A 94 0.61 12.53 2.54
CA VAL A 94 1.65 11.75 3.21
C VAL A 94 2.94 11.84 2.42
N ARG A 95 3.85 12.69 2.87
CA ARG A 95 5.13 12.92 2.18
C ARG A 95 6.04 11.70 2.22
N ALA A 96 6.17 11.07 3.37
CA ALA A 96 6.95 9.87 3.56
C ALA A 96 6.30 8.96 4.61
N ALA A 97 6.46 7.65 4.46
CA ALA A 97 5.88 6.66 5.37
C ALA A 97 6.79 5.45 5.54
N GLY A 98 6.63 4.75 6.67
CA GLY A 98 7.07 3.36 6.77
C GLY A 98 6.15 2.49 5.92
N LEU A 99 6.72 1.57 5.17
CA LEU A 99 5.97 0.63 4.33
C LEU A 99 6.17 -0.79 4.82
N ALA A 100 5.10 -1.53 4.93
CA ALA A 100 5.14 -2.96 5.19
C ALA A 100 4.16 -3.68 4.27
N GLY A 101 4.57 -4.84 3.77
CA GLY A 101 3.71 -5.64 2.91
C GLY A 101 4.23 -7.04 2.74
N TYR A 102 3.36 -7.93 2.35
CA TYR A 102 3.74 -9.30 2.03
C TYR A 102 3.28 -9.66 0.62
N ASP A 103 4.06 -10.48 -0.07
CA ASP A 103 3.89 -10.91 -1.46
C ASP A 103 3.61 -9.72 -2.39
N TRP A 104 2.43 -9.57 -3.00
CA TRP A 104 2.10 -8.45 -3.90
C TRP A 104 2.14 -7.10 -3.21
N GLY A 105 1.68 -6.99 -1.97
CA GLY A 105 1.82 -5.78 -1.17
C GLY A 105 3.29 -5.44 -0.90
N GLY A 106 4.11 -6.45 -0.63
CA GLY A 106 5.56 -6.31 -0.49
C GLY A 106 6.24 -5.86 -1.79
N ARG A 107 5.77 -6.33 -2.95
CA ARG A 107 6.27 -5.89 -4.27
C ARG A 107 5.94 -4.42 -4.53
N ALA A 108 4.73 -3.99 -4.21
CA ALA A 108 4.33 -2.58 -4.34
C ALA A 108 5.20 -1.67 -3.46
N ALA A 109 5.39 -2.05 -2.20
CA ALA A 109 6.26 -1.33 -1.27
C ALA A 109 7.72 -1.30 -1.75
N GLY A 110 8.23 -2.45 -2.24
CA GLY A 110 9.60 -2.58 -2.71
C GLY A 110 9.89 -1.72 -3.94
N ILE A 111 9.01 -1.75 -4.96
CA ILE A 111 9.22 -0.92 -6.16
C ILE A 111 9.16 0.57 -5.83
N THR A 112 8.29 0.97 -4.90
CA THR A 112 8.22 2.35 -4.40
C THR A 112 9.53 2.74 -3.72
N ALA A 113 10.07 1.88 -2.86
CA ALA A 113 11.34 2.13 -2.18
C ALA A 113 12.54 2.24 -3.13
N ILE A 114 12.50 1.53 -4.26
CA ILE A 114 13.54 1.60 -5.29
C ILE A 114 13.44 2.89 -6.11
N LEU A 115 12.24 3.25 -6.54
CA LEU A 115 12.03 4.36 -7.46
C LEU A 115 11.99 5.72 -6.77
N VAL A 116 11.49 5.78 -5.53
CA VAL A 116 11.28 7.04 -4.78
C VAL A 116 11.70 6.84 -3.31
N PRO A 117 12.98 6.51 -3.06
CA PRO A 117 13.46 6.17 -1.72
C PRO A 117 13.24 7.27 -0.69
N GLU A 118 13.19 8.54 -1.09
CA GLU A 118 12.91 9.67 -0.21
C GLU A 118 11.49 9.68 0.37
N ARG A 119 10.59 8.89 -0.20
CA ARG A 119 9.21 8.73 0.28
C ARG A 119 9.07 7.57 1.28
N VAL A 120 10.13 6.82 1.55
CA VAL A 120 10.10 5.59 2.35
C VAL A 120 11.01 5.71 3.56
N LEU A 121 10.43 5.79 4.74
CA LEU A 121 11.15 5.91 6.01
C LEU A 121 11.74 4.57 6.48
N GLY A 122 11.14 3.49 6.08
CA GLY A 122 11.55 2.12 6.38
C GLY A 122 10.71 1.14 5.57
N LEU A 123 11.23 -0.05 5.34
CA LEU A 123 10.59 -1.08 4.52
C LEU A 123 10.64 -2.44 5.21
N VAL A 124 9.48 -3.06 5.33
CA VAL A 124 9.35 -4.46 5.74
C VAL A 124 8.65 -5.23 4.63
N THR A 125 9.30 -6.23 4.07
CA THR A 125 8.71 -7.13 3.09
C THR A 125 8.75 -8.58 3.57
N ILE A 126 7.68 -9.31 3.36
CA ILE A 126 7.53 -10.69 3.77
C ILE A 126 7.13 -11.53 2.56
N GLY A 127 7.85 -12.62 2.28
CA GLY A 127 7.48 -13.61 1.28
C GLY A 127 7.39 -13.08 -0.15
N GLY A 128 8.12 -12.05 -0.50
CA GLY A 128 8.13 -11.46 -1.83
C GLY A 128 9.53 -11.11 -2.32
N TYR A 129 9.68 -10.95 -3.62
CA TYR A 129 10.86 -10.40 -4.25
C TYR A 129 10.49 -9.08 -4.93
N ASN A 130 11.40 -8.13 -4.93
CA ASN A 130 11.11 -6.77 -5.38
C ASN A 130 11.18 -6.63 -6.90
N VAL A 131 12.36 -6.83 -7.46
CA VAL A 131 12.61 -6.75 -8.90
C VAL A 131 13.31 -8.02 -9.34
N GLN A 132 12.77 -8.65 -10.36
CA GLN A 132 13.28 -9.90 -10.89
C GLN A 132 13.90 -9.67 -12.27
N ASN A 133 15.14 -10.10 -12.45
CA ASN A 133 15.74 -10.15 -13.77
C ASN A 133 15.26 -11.41 -14.51
N THR A 134 14.29 -11.21 -15.39
CA THR A 134 13.72 -12.30 -16.18
C THR A 134 14.43 -12.51 -17.52
N VAL A 135 15.35 -11.62 -17.87
CA VAL A 135 16.12 -11.69 -19.13
C VAL A 135 17.36 -12.57 -18.96
N THR A 136 18.04 -12.41 -17.83
CA THR A 136 19.24 -13.19 -17.51
C THR A 136 19.11 -13.73 -16.08
N PRO A 137 18.28 -14.76 -15.85
CA PRO A 137 18.15 -15.33 -14.53
C PRO A 137 19.51 -15.90 -14.07
N ALA A 138 19.87 -15.66 -12.83
CA ALA A 138 21.03 -16.28 -12.23
C ALA A 138 20.86 -17.81 -12.19
N PRO A 139 21.90 -18.59 -12.40
CA PRO A 139 21.84 -20.04 -12.31
C PRO A 139 21.51 -20.52 -10.89
#